data_6a82401114cf63903eb4c96d3d7e1802
#
_entry.id   6a82401114cf63903eb4c96d3d7e1802
#
_cell.length_a   1.000
_cell.length_b   1.000
_cell.length_c   1.000
_cell.angle_alpha   90.00
_cell.angle_beta   90.00
_cell.angle_gamma   90.00
#
_symmetry.space_group_name_H-M   'P 1'
#
loop_
_entity.id
_entity.type
_entity.pdbx_description
1 polymer ?
#
loop_
_entity_poly.entity_id
_entity_poly.type
_entity_poly.pdbx_seq_one_letter_code
_entity_poly.pdbx_strand_id
1 'polypeptide(L)'
;MTSAPMKCIDQATAQHLADLFKTLGDPTRIKILSLLAAADELRVYDIADGLEMGQSAISHQLRVLRTARLVKFRRDGKEVLYSIDDDHVLKLLSQGLEHVQHA
;
A
#
# COMPACT_ATOMS: atom_id res chain seq x y z
N MET A 1 12.31 -2.86 39.86
CA MET A 1 11.55 -1.96 39.01
C MET A 1 10.33 -2.68 38.45
N THR A 2 9.21 -2.09 38.67
CA THR A 2 7.98 -2.67 38.16
C THR A 2 7.71 -2.09 36.79
N SER A 3 7.82 -2.88 35.74
CA SER A 3 7.38 -2.43 34.42
C SER A 3 5.85 -2.42 34.40
N ALA A 4 5.30 -1.50 33.64
CA ALA A 4 3.87 -1.49 33.41
C ALA A 4 3.46 -2.84 32.78
N PRO A 5 2.30 -3.40 33.16
CA PRO A 5 1.85 -4.65 32.55
C PRO A 5 1.71 -4.44 31.05
N MET A 6 2.23 -5.39 30.29
CA MET A 6 2.06 -5.39 28.85
C MET A 6 0.58 -5.54 28.53
N LYS A 7 0.05 -4.54 27.85
CA LYS A 7 -1.33 -4.61 27.38
C LYS A 7 -1.33 -5.10 25.95
N CYS A 8 -2.08 -6.14 25.71
CA CYS A 8 -2.34 -6.58 24.35
C CYS A 8 -3.37 -5.64 23.73
N ILE A 9 -3.24 -5.40 22.44
CA ILE A 9 -4.25 -4.64 21.70
C ILE A 9 -5.58 -5.41 21.72
N ASP A 10 -6.68 -4.70 21.61
CA ASP A 10 -7.99 -5.34 21.61
C ASP A 10 -8.22 -6.13 20.30
N GLN A 11 -9.28 -6.94 20.31
CA GLN A 11 -9.58 -7.82 19.17
C GLN A 11 -9.87 -7.03 17.89
N ALA A 12 -10.61 -5.93 17.99
CA ALA A 12 -10.95 -5.12 16.83
C ALA A 12 -9.71 -4.51 16.20
N THR A 13 -8.81 -3.95 16.99
CA THR A 13 -7.55 -3.38 16.51
C THR A 13 -6.67 -4.46 15.90
N ALA A 14 -6.58 -5.61 16.54
CA ALA A 14 -5.81 -6.74 16.04
C ALA A 14 -6.33 -7.19 14.68
N GLN A 15 -7.65 -7.25 14.51
CA GLN A 15 -8.27 -7.65 13.25
C GLN A 15 -7.99 -6.63 12.14
N HIS A 16 -8.13 -5.34 12.45
CA HIS A 16 -7.84 -4.28 11.47
C HIS A 16 -6.39 -4.31 11.03
N LEU A 17 -5.47 -4.53 11.96
CA LEU A 17 -4.05 -4.63 11.63
C LEU A 17 -3.76 -5.88 10.79
N ALA A 18 -4.38 -6.99 11.13
CA ALA A 18 -4.26 -8.23 10.36
C ALA A 18 -4.77 -8.04 8.92
N ASP A 19 -5.88 -7.34 8.76
CA ASP A 19 -6.45 -7.04 7.43
C ASP A 19 -5.50 -6.17 6.61
N LEU A 20 -4.85 -5.20 7.25
CA LEU A 20 -3.83 -4.38 6.61
C LEU A 20 -2.67 -5.24 6.08
N PHE A 21 -2.11 -6.08 6.93
CA PHE A 21 -1.01 -6.95 6.53
C PHE A 21 -1.42 -7.96 5.47
N LYS A 22 -2.65 -8.44 5.53
CA LYS A 22 -3.18 -9.35 4.51
C LYS A 22 -3.25 -8.65 3.14
N THR A 23 -3.71 -7.40 3.12
CA THR A 23 -3.73 -6.60 1.90
C THR A 23 -2.33 -6.38 1.37
N LEU A 24 -1.37 -6.10 2.24
CA LEU A 24 0.04 -5.93 1.85
C LEU A 24 0.71 -7.24 1.46
N GLY A 25 0.16 -8.37 1.83
CA GLY A 25 0.76 -9.68 1.58
C GLY A 25 0.56 -10.21 0.18
N ASP A 26 0.52 -9.35 -0.83
CA ASP A 26 0.37 -9.73 -2.23
C ASP A 26 1.47 -9.08 -3.07
N PRO A 27 2.26 -9.86 -3.84
CA PRO A 27 3.38 -9.31 -4.60
C PRO A 27 2.99 -8.22 -5.58
N THR A 28 1.87 -8.36 -6.27
CA THR A 28 1.41 -7.35 -7.23
C THR A 28 1.10 -6.03 -6.53
N ARG A 29 0.43 -6.09 -5.39
CA ARG A 29 0.12 -4.89 -4.61
C ARG A 29 1.38 -4.21 -4.09
N ILE A 30 2.35 -4.98 -3.63
CA ILE A 30 3.65 -4.45 -3.21
C ILE A 30 4.35 -3.74 -4.37
N LYS A 31 4.32 -4.33 -5.56
CA LYS A 31 4.92 -3.71 -6.75
C LYS A 31 4.24 -2.40 -7.11
N ILE A 32 2.93 -2.34 -7.05
CA ILE A 32 2.17 -1.11 -7.30
C ILE A 32 2.59 -0.03 -6.30
N LEU A 33 2.62 -0.36 -5.02
CA LEU A 33 3.02 0.58 -3.98
C LEU A 33 4.45 1.07 -4.18
N SER A 34 5.36 0.19 -4.58
CA SER A 34 6.76 0.54 -4.87
C SER A 34 6.86 1.53 -6.01
N LEU A 35 6.09 1.33 -7.08
CA LEU A 35 6.07 2.29 -8.20
C LEU A 35 5.55 3.65 -7.76
N LEU A 36 4.47 3.67 -7.00
CA LEU A 36 3.89 4.92 -6.51
C LEU A 36 4.83 5.64 -5.55
N ALA A 37 5.56 4.89 -4.71
CA ALA A 37 6.53 5.48 -3.80
C ALA A 37 7.66 6.17 -4.57
N ALA A 38 8.08 5.61 -5.69
CA ALA A 38 9.18 6.15 -6.49
C ALA A 38 8.77 7.32 -7.37
N ALA A 39 7.51 7.34 -7.84
CA ALA A 39 7.07 8.28 -8.87
C ALA A 39 6.13 9.37 -8.37
N ASP A 40 5.75 9.34 -7.10
CA ASP A 40 4.79 10.24 -6.46
C ASP A 40 3.35 10.06 -6.95
N GLU A 41 3.08 10.26 -8.23
CA GLU A 41 1.74 10.08 -8.81
C GLU A 41 1.85 9.33 -10.13
N LEU A 42 0.90 8.41 -10.38
CA LEU A 42 0.85 7.67 -11.64
C LEU A 42 -0.60 7.43 -12.06
N ARG A 43 -0.81 7.36 -13.36
CA ARG A 43 -2.07 6.93 -13.96
C ARG A 43 -2.13 5.39 -13.97
N VAL A 44 -3.34 4.84 -14.12
CA VAL A 44 -3.51 3.39 -14.27
C VAL A 44 -2.64 2.85 -15.41
N TYR A 45 -2.64 3.55 -16.54
CA TYR A 45 -1.84 3.17 -17.70
C TYR A 45 -0.35 3.04 -17.37
N ASP A 46 0.19 4.01 -16.62
CA ASP A 46 1.62 4.00 -16.27
C ASP A 46 1.98 2.81 -15.38
N ILE A 47 1.10 2.48 -14.44
CA ILE A 47 1.31 1.35 -13.55
C ILE A 47 1.21 0.04 -14.34
N ALA A 48 0.18 -0.08 -15.17
CA ALA A 48 -0.03 -1.27 -16.00
C ALA A 48 1.15 -1.50 -16.93
N ASP A 49 1.63 -0.44 -17.57
CA ASP A 49 2.79 -0.51 -18.45
C ASP A 49 4.05 -0.93 -17.68
N GLY A 50 4.28 -0.29 -16.54
CA GLY A 50 5.46 -0.58 -15.70
C GLY A 50 5.49 -2.00 -15.15
N LEU A 51 4.33 -2.59 -14.88
CA LEU A 51 4.23 -3.95 -14.37
C LEU A 51 3.93 -4.99 -15.46
N GLU A 52 3.78 -4.54 -16.71
CA GLU A 52 3.43 -5.41 -17.84
C GLU A 52 2.14 -6.18 -17.57
N MET A 53 1.13 -5.48 -17.08
CA MET A 53 -0.17 -6.04 -16.73
C MET A 53 -1.27 -5.26 -17.44
N GLY A 54 -2.44 -5.88 -17.56
CA GLY A 54 -3.61 -5.22 -18.15
C GLY A 54 -4.15 -4.13 -17.24
N GLN A 55 -4.71 -3.09 -17.85
CA GLN A 55 -5.28 -1.96 -17.10
C GLN A 55 -6.44 -2.38 -16.20
N SER A 56 -7.24 -3.34 -16.65
CA SER A 56 -8.35 -3.87 -15.86
C SER A 56 -7.88 -4.51 -14.57
N ALA A 57 -6.82 -5.31 -14.66
CA ALA A 57 -6.23 -5.99 -13.50
C ALA A 57 -5.66 -4.96 -12.51
N ILE A 58 -4.96 -3.96 -13.03
CA ILE A 58 -4.39 -2.90 -12.19
C ILE A 58 -5.50 -2.07 -11.54
N SER A 59 -6.54 -1.70 -12.29
CA SER A 59 -7.68 -0.96 -11.74
C SER A 59 -8.33 -1.72 -10.57
N HIS A 60 -8.45 -3.03 -10.71
CA HIS A 60 -9.00 -3.87 -9.64
C HIS A 60 -8.11 -3.83 -8.39
N GLN A 61 -6.80 -3.97 -8.57
CA GLN A 61 -5.85 -3.91 -7.46
C GLN A 61 -5.82 -2.54 -6.79
N LEU A 62 -5.90 -1.47 -7.58
CA LEU A 62 -5.95 -0.11 -7.03
C LEU A 62 -7.21 0.12 -6.20
N ARG A 63 -8.33 -0.48 -6.60
CA ARG A 63 -9.56 -0.41 -5.82
C ARG A 63 -9.39 -1.09 -4.46
N VAL A 64 -8.76 -2.26 -4.43
CA VAL A 64 -8.45 -2.97 -3.18
C VAL A 64 -7.57 -2.11 -2.28
N LEU A 65 -6.50 -1.56 -2.84
CA LEU A 65 -5.56 -0.71 -2.10
C LEU A 65 -6.22 0.57 -1.58
N ARG A 66 -7.10 1.15 -2.36
CA ARG A 66 -7.83 2.36 -1.96
C ARG A 66 -8.81 2.07 -0.83
N THR A 67 -9.53 0.96 -0.90
CA THR A 67 -10.45 0.54 0.16
C THR A 67 -9.70 0.34 1.48
N ALA A 68 -8.47 -0.18 1.41
CA ALA A 68 -7.60 -0.36 2.57
C ALA A 68 -6.88 0.92 2.99
N ARG A 69 -7.13 2.04 2.30
CA ARG A 69 -6.53 3.35 2.57
C ARG A 69 -5.00 3.36 2.43
N LEU A 70 -4.50 2.58 1.50
CA LEU A 70 -3.07 2.55 1.19
C LEU A 70 -2.72 3.48 0.04
N VAL A 71 -3.69 3.73 -0.84
CA VAL A 71 -3.55 4.69 -1.94
C VAL A 71 -4.75 5.63 -1.97
N LYS A 72 -4.55 6.77 -2.57
CA LYS A 72 -5.60 7.76 -2.85
C LYS A 72 -5.51 8.17 -4.30
N PHE A 73 -6.50 8.88 -4.80
CA PHE A 73 -6.45 9.41 -6.14
C PHE A 73 -7.00 10.83 -6.19
N ARG A 74 -6.63 11.52 -7.25
CA ARG A 74 -7.22 12.82 -7.60
C ARG A 74 -7.52 12.83 -9.09
N ARG A 75 -8.43 13.68 -9.50
CA ARG A 75 -8.75 13.86 -10.90
C ARG A 75 -8.01 15.07 -11.44
N ASP A 76 -7.47 14.92 -12.65
CA ASP A 76 -6.81 16.00 -13.38
C ASP A 76 -7.36 15.95 -14.80
N GLY A 77 -8.40 16.72 -15.05
CA GLY A 77 -9.14 16.65 -16.31
C GLY A 77 -9.80 15.29 -16.46
N LYS A 78 -9.48 14.58 -17.53
CA LYS A 78 -10.02 13.25 -17.81
C LYS A 78 -9.20 12.15 -17.14
N GLU A 79 -8.08 12.49 -16.57
CA GLU A 79 -7.18 11.51 -15.96
C GLU A 79 -7.40 11.36 -14.49
N VAL A 80 -7.07 10.18 -13.99
CA VAL A 80 -7.08 9.87 -12.54
C VAL A 80 -5.65 9.53 -12.17
N LEU A 81 -5.13 10.25 -11.20
CA LEU A 81 -3.75 10.08 -10.72
C LEU A 81 -3.77 9.46 -9.34
N TYR A 82 -3.09 8.33 -9.20
CA TYR A 82 -2.98 7.61 -7.95
C TYR A 82 -1.68 7.95 -7.24
N SER A 83 -1.71 7.96 -5.91
CA SER A 83 -0.54 8.20 -5.08
C SER A 83 -0.68 7.42 -3.77
N ILE A 84 0.41 7.30 -3.02
CA ILE A 84 0.40 6.71 -1.68
C ILE A 84 -0.45 7.62 -0.77
N ASP A 85 -1.27 7.01 0.09
CA ASP A 85 -2.22 7.74 0.91
C ASP A 85 -1.54 8.67 1.93
N ASP A 86 -0.56 8.16 2.67
CA ASP A 86 0.15 8.97 3.65
C ASP A 86 1.56 8.43 3.93
N ASP A 87 2.32 9.19 4.73
CA ASP A 87 3.70 8.84 5.06
C ASP A 87 3.84 7.54 5.86
N HIS A 88 2.79 7.15 6.59
CA HIS A 88 2.83 5.89 7.34
C HIS A 88 2.99 4.70 6.40
N VAL A 89 2.30 4.74 5.27
CA VAL A 89 2.38 3.69 4.25
C VAL A 89 3.78 3.63 3.66
N LEU A 90 4.36 4.80 3.34
CA LEU A 90 5.72 4.88 2.81
C LEU A 90 6.74 4.31 3.80
N LYS A 91 6.61 4.66 5.08
CA LYS A 91 7.51 4.18 6.13
C LYS A 91 7.40 2.67 6.32
N LEU A 92 6.17 2.16 6.32
CA LEU A 92 5.93 0.72 6.46
C LEU A 92 6.59 -0.05 5.31
N LEU A 93 6.38 0.42 4.08
CA LEU A 93 6.95 -0.19 2.89
C LEU A 93 8.49 -0.15 2.93
N SER A 94 9.05 1.01 3.26
CA SER A 94 10.49 1.23 3.34
C SER A 94 11.13 0.34 4.39
N GLN A 95 10.54 0.24 5.58
CA GLN A 95 11.05 -0.61 6.65
C GLN A 95 10.98 -2.08 6.29
N GLY A 96 9.88 -2.51 5.68
CA GLY A 96 9.74 -3.89 5.22
C GLY A 96 10.77 -4.25 4.16
N LEU A 97 10.97 -3.34 3.20
CA LEU A 97 11.94 -3.53 2.12
C LEU A 97 13.37 -3.65 2.68
N GLU A 98 13.73 -2.75 3.58
CA GLU A 98 15.04 -2.76 4.23
C GLU A 98 15.26 -4.09 4.97
N HIS A 99 14.28 -4.53 5.72
CA HIS A 99 14.37 -5.79 6.46
C HIS A 99 14.62 -6.98 5.52
N VAL A 100 13.89 -7.06 4.43
CA VAL A 100 14.00 -8.15 3.46
C VAL A 100 15.36 -8.13 2.75
N GLN A 101 15.84 -6.95 2.39
CA GLN A 101 17.11 -6.81 1.69
C GLN A 101 18.34 -7.07 2.56
N HIS A 102 18.19 -6.91 3.87
CA HIS A 102 19.28 -7.11 4.83
C HIS A 102 19.10 -8.41 5.66
N ALA A 103 18.16 -9.25 5.25
CA ALA A 103 17.91 -10.52 5.93
C ALA A 103 18.97 -11.57 5.57
#